data_b4a688ee848f1709677deb79a8ae20b4
#
_entry.id   b4a688ee848f1709677deb79a8ae20b4
#
_cell.length_a   1.000
_cell.length_b   1.000
_cell.length_c   1.000
_cell.angle_alpha   90.00
_cell.angle_beta   90.00
_cell.angle_gamma   90.00
#
_symmetry.space_group_name_H-M   'P 1'
#
loop_
_entity.id
_entity.type
_entity.pdbx_description
1 polymer ?
#
loop_
_entity_poly.entity_id
_entity_poly.type
_entity_poly.pdbx_seq_one_letter_code
_entity_poly.pdbx_strand_id
1 'polypeptide(L)'
;RKPPKLNRWGGDMSREQLKTNQIYQQVRIVEYLNQTPIIQFREPQVEADDIISYIKSMSTFHDYQKVIISSDKDFIQLLDDRTVLVRPTQHEILNTNRILEEHKIHPKNFALARALVGDKSDNIEGLKGVGLKTVSKCFPFLSENKDYFLKDIKQHAESVESNLAIYQKVI
;
A
#
# COMPACT_ATOMS: atom_id res chain seq x y z
N ARG A 1 -0.98 31.50 2.14
CA ARG A 1 -2.30 31.06 2.66
C ARG A 1 -2.97 30.28 1.53
N LYS A 2 -3.37 29.01 1.76
CA LYS A 2 -4.20 28.29 0.80
C LYS A 2 -5.58 28.97 0.73
N PRO A 3 -6.17 29.14 -0.46
CA PRO A 3 -7.51 29.71 -0.57
C PRO A 3 -8.51 28.84 0.20
N PRO A 4 -9.57 29.44 0.78
CA PRO A 4 -10.61 28.69 1.45
C PRO A 4 -11.25 27.70 0.46
N LYS A 5 -11.49 26.47 0.90
CA LYS A 5 -12.23 25.49 0.10
C LYS A 5 -13.68 25.94 0.01
N LEU A 6 -14.07 26.53 -1.10
CA LEU A 6 -15.48 26.79 -1.41
C LEU A 6 -16.25 25.49 -1.40
N ASN A 7 -17.36 25.47 -0.65
CA ASN A 7 -18.26 24.36 -0.74
C ASN A 7 -19.04 24.42 -2.08
N ARG A 8 -19.55 23.29 -2.54
CA ARG A 8 -20.33 23.15 -3.79
C ARG A 8 -21.60 24.03 -3.81
N TRP A 9 -21.98 24.62 -2.68
CA TRP A 9 -23.21 25.37 -2.44
C TRP A 9 -22.92 26.87 -2.19
N GLY A 10 -21.71 27.33 -2.43
CA GLY A 10 -21.41 28.78 -2.51
C GLY A 10 -21.21 29.51 -1.19
N GLY A 11 -20.83 28.85 -0.10
CA GLY A 11 -20.55 29.49 1.19
C GLY A 11 -19.31 28.95 1.88
N ASP A 12 -18.64 29.76 2.70
CA ASP A 12 -17.56 29.36 3.59
C ASP A 12 -18.15 28.59 4.78
N MET A 13 -17.78 27.31 4.93
CA MET A 13 -18.13 26.50 6.09
C MET A 13 -17.07 26.64 7.19
N SER A 14 -17.52 26.79 8.43
CA SER A 14 -16.64 26.67 9.59
C SER A 14 -16.03 25.26 9.67
N ARG A 15 -14.90 25.11 10.42
CA ARG A 15 -14.28 23.79 10.62
C ARG A 15 -15.25 22.78 11.26
N GLU A 16 -16.10 23.23 12.14
CA GLU A 16 -17.09 22.40 12.82
C GLU A 16 -18.18 21.94 11.86
N GLN A 17 -18.70 22.84 11.03
CA GLN A 17 -19.64 22.51 9.97
C GLN A 17 -19.06 21.52 8.96
N LEU A 18 -17.77 21.67 8.59
CA LEU A 18 -17.08 20.72 7.70
C LEU A 18 -17.00 19.33 8.32
N LYS A 19 -16.65 19.21 9.60
CA LYS A 19 -16.61 17.92 10.32
C LYS A 19 -18.00 17.29 10.40
N THR A 20 -19.02 18.05 10.80
CA THR A 20 -20.41 17.58 10.88
C THR A 20 -20.91 17.09 9.53
N ASN A 21 -20.66 17.85 8.47
CA ASN A 21 -21.02 17.46 7.11
C ASN A 21 -20.28 16.18 6.66
N GLN A 22 -19.01 16.04 7.00
CA GLN A 22 -18.23 14.84 6.69
C GLN A 22 -18.82 13.59 7.37
N ILE A 23 -19.15 13.70 8.67
CA ILE A 23 -19.79 12.61 9.41
C ILE A 23 -21.15 12.26 8.79
N TYR A 24 -21.96 13.28 8.51
CA TYR A 24 -23.25 13.07 7.85
C TYR A 24 -23.12 12.33 6.52
N GLN A 25 -22.16 12.73 5.66
CA GLN A 25 -21.90 12.07 4.39
C GLN A 25 -21.48 10.62 4.58
N GLN A 26 -20.61 10.33 5.56
CA GLN A 26 -20.19 8.96 5.87
C GLN A 26 -21.38 8.07 6.28
N VAL A 27 -22.25 8.57 7.17
CA VAL A 27 -23.46 7.84 7.58
C VAL A 27 -24.37 7.58 6.38
N ARG A 28 -24.60 8.58 5.54
CA ARG A 28 -25.45 8.43 4.34
C ARG A 28 -24.87 7.45 3.33
N ILE A 29 -23.55 7.40 3.15
CA ILE A 29 -22.91 6.40 2.29
C ILE A 29 -23.19 4.99 2.80
N VAL A 30 -23.01 4.75 4.10
CA VAL A 30 -23.31 3.44 4.71
C VAL A 30 -24.78 3.04 4.51
N GLU A 31 -25.71 3.98 4.73
CA GLU A 31 -27.15 3.74 4.52
C GLU A 31 -27.48 3.41 3.06
N TYR A 32 -26.88 4.11 2.09
CA TYR A 32 -27.07 3.81 0.66
C TYR A 32 -26.49 2.46 0.28
N LEU A 33 -25.30 2.12 0.79
CA LEU A 33 -24.66 0.83 0.53
C LEU A 33 -25.47 -0.35 1.10
N ASN A 34 -26.18 -0.14 2.23
CA ASN A 34 -27.09 -1.14 2.79
C ASN A 34 -28.31 -1.47 1.88
N GLN A 35 -28.60 -0.62 0.91
CA GLN A 35 -29.68 -0.84 -0.08
C GLN A 35 -29.19 -1.50 -1.37
N THR A 36 -27.92 -1.86 -1.43
CA THR A 36 -27.27 -2.50 -2.58
C THR A 36 -26.80 -3.92 -2.19
N PRO A 37 -26.49 -4.79 -3.15
CA PRO A 37 -25.94 -6.12 -2.85
C PRO A 37 -24.46 -6.09 -2.41
N ILE A 38 -24.01 -4.96 -1.86
CA ILE A 38 -22.65 -4.78 -1.36
C ILE A 38 -22.59 -5.27 0.08
N ILE A 39 -21.58 -6.09 0.38
CA ILE A 39 -21.31 -6.56 1.73
C ILE A 39 -20.38 -5.55 2.40
N GLN A 40 -20.81 -5.02 3.55
CA GLN A 40 -20.01 -4.11 4.36
C GLN A 40 -19.42 -4.88 5.55
N PHE A 41 -18.11 -4.78 5.71
CA PHE A 41 -17.41 -5.36 6.86
C PHE A 41 -16.92 -4.27 7.79
N ARG A 42 -17.11 -4.50 9.08
CA ARG A 42 -16.52 -3.69 10.15
C ARG A 42 -16.17 -4.60 11.31
N GLU A 43 -14.90 -4.67 11.65
CA GLU A 43 -14.43 -5.37 12.83
C GLU A 43 -13.80 -4.36 13.79
N PRO A 44 -14.27 -4.29 15.06
CA PRO A 44 -13.67 -3.40 16.06
C PRO A 44 -12.18 -3.71 16.25
N GLN A 45 -11.34 -2.69 16.32
CA GLN A 45 -9.90 -2.78 16.55
C GLN A 45 -9.11 -3.51 15.45
N VAL A 46 -9.69 -3.72 14.27
CA VAL A 46 -9.02 -4.26 13.09
C VAL A 46 -9.04 -3.20 11.99
N GLU A 47 -7.91 -2.96 11.35
CA GLU A 47 -7.80 -2.03 10.25
C GLU A 47 -8.42 -2.60 8.95
N ALA A 48 -8.85 -1.73 8.06
CA ALA A 48 -9.52 -2.15 6.83
C ALA A 48 -8.59 -2.94 5.89
N ASP A 49 -7.31 -2.62 5.88
CA ASP A 49 -6.28 -3.29 5.08
C ASP A 49 -6.01 -4.72 5.57
N ASP A 50 -6.05 -4.98 6.88
CA ASP A 50 -6.00 -6.33 7.44
C ASP A 50 -7.19 -7.17 6.97
N ILE A 51 -8.41 -6.60 7.00
CA ILE A 51 -9.61 -7.29 6.52
C ILE A 51 -9.51 -7.58 5.03
N ILE A 52 -9.06 -6.63 4.22
CA ILE A 52 -8.89 -6.81 2.77
C ILE A 52 -7.84 -7.88 2.48
N SER A 53 -6.72 -7.86 3.20
CA SER A 53 -5.66 -8.86 3.09
C SER A 53 -6.17 -10.26 3.44
N TYR A 54 -6.92 -10.36 4.54
CA TYR A 54 -7.53 -11.61 4.97
C TYR A 54 -8.50 -12.17 3.92
N ILE A 55 -9.45 -11.35 3.44
CA ILE A 55 -10.42 -11.74 2.41
C ILE A 55 -9.71 -12.19 1.13
N LYS A 56 -8.68 -11.42 0.70
CA LYS A 56 -7.87 -11.76 -0.48
C LYS A 56 -7.23 -13.14 -0.37
N SER A 57 -6.80 -13.53 0.84
CA SER A 57 -6.11 -14.81 1.11
C SER A 57 -7.05 -16.01 1.31
N MET A 58 -8.37 -15.78 1.46
CA MET A 58 -9.34 -16.85 1.67
C MET A 58 -9.38 -17.82 0.49
N SER A 59 -9.36 -19.12 0.78
CA SER A 59 -9.42 -20.18 -0.24
C SER A 59 -10.66 -20.10 -1.13
N THR A 60 -11.78 -19.63 -0.57
CA THR A 60 -13.04 -19.39 -1.30
C THR A 60 -12.86 -18.45 -2.51
N PHE A 61 -11.94 -17.51 -2.42
CA PHE A 61 -11.68 -16.52 -3.48
C PHE A 61 -10.40 -16.81 -4.26
N HIS A 62 -9.78 -17.96 -4.07
CA HIS A 62 -8.51 -18.28 -4.72
C HIS A 62 -8.57 -18.15 -6.25
N ASP A 63 -9.64 -18.63 -6.86
CA ASP A 63 -9.82 -18.66 -8.31
C ASP A 63 -10.46 -17.41 -8.90
N TYR A 64 -10.84 -16.46 -8.05
CA TYR A 64 -11.46 -15.21 -8.49
C TYR A 64 -10.42 -14.17 -8.92
N GLN A 65 -10.77 -13.40 -9.95
CA GLN A 65 -10.11 -12.13 -10.22
C GLN A 65 -10.48 -11.13 -9.11
N LYS A 66 -9.48 -10.58 -8.45
CA LYS A 66 -9.67 -9.63 -7.36
C LYS A 66 -9.26 -8.23 -7.78
N VAL A 67 -10.10 -7.25 -7.47
CA VAL A 67 -9.84 -5.84 -7.72
C VAL A 67 -9.88 -5.10 -6.39
N ILE A 68 -8.75 -4.62 -5.92
CA ILE A 68 -8.65 -3.74 -4.76
C ILE A 68 -8.79 -2.31 -5.27
N ILE A 69 -9.67 -1.52 -4.66
CA ILE A 69 -9.87 -0.11 -5.01
C ILE A 69 -9.38 0.72 -3.83
N SER A 70 -8.17 1.27 -3.94
CA SER A 70 -7.56 2.10 -2.90
C SER A 70 -6.45 2.97 -3.49
N SER A 71 -6.21 4.14 -2.90
CA SER A 71 -5.03 4.96 -3.21
C SER A 71 -3.80 4.60 -2.37
N ASP A 72 -3.97 3.68 -1.41
CA ASP A 72 -2.90 3.23 -0.56
C ASP A 72 -1.93 2.30 -1.30
N LYS A 73 -0.63 2.57 -1.14
CA LYS A 73 0.45 1.80 -1.77
C LYS A 73 0.75 0.50 -1.03
N ASP A 74 0.30 0.37 0.20
CA ASP A 74 0.57 -0.81 1.00
C ASP A 74 -0.14 -2.05 0.44
N PHE A 75 -1.23 -1.84 -0.32
CA PHE A 75 -1.88 -2.91 -1.09
C PHE A 75 -1.04 -3.45 -2.26
N ILE A 76 0.07 -2.82 -2.64
CA ILE A 76 0.96 -3.35 -3.69
C ILE A 76 1.48 -4.74 -3.31
N GLN A 77 1.76 -4.99 -2.03
CA GLN A 77 2.19 -6.30 -1.54
C GLN A 77 1.15 -7.42 -1.74
N LEU A 78 -0.11 -7.07 -1.98
CA LEU A 78 -1.19 -8.03 -2.21
C LEU A 78 -1.38 -8.41 -3.69
N LEU A 79 -0.65 -7.78 -4.61
CA LEU A 79 -0.78 -8.04 -6.04
C LEU A 79 -0.21 -9.42 -6.40
N ASP A 80 -0.95 -10.12 -7.23
CA ASP A 80 -0.56 -11.39 -7.82
C ASP A 80 -1.18 -11.52 -9.23
N ASP A 81 -1.14 -12.71 -9.83
CA ASP A 81 -1.66 -12.96 -11.18
C ASP A 81 -3.19 -12.74 -11.30
N ARG A 82 -3.90 -12.74 -10.17
CA ARG A 82 -5.36 -12.60 -10.08
C ARG A 82 -5.80 -11.39 -9.27
N THR A 83 -4.88 -10.56 -8.82
CA THR A 83 -5.18 -9.38 -7.98
C THR A 83 -4.57 -8.13 -8.60
N VAL A 84 -5.40 -7.12 -8.82
CA VAL A 84 -4.99 -5.80 -9.30
C VAL A 84 -5.40 -4.72 -8.31
N LEU A 85 -4.68 -3.60 -8.29
CA LEU A 85 -4.97 -2.42 -7.48
C LEU A 85 -5.39 -1.26 -8.39
N VAL A 86 -6.62 -0.82 -8.26
CA VAL A 86 -7.12 0.39 -8.91
C VAL A 86 -6.95 1.56 -7.96
N ARG A 87 -6.25 2.60 -8.40
CA ARG A 87 -6.01 3.84 -7.66
C ARG A 87 -6.83 4.97 -8.26
N PRO A 88 -8.04 5.26 -7.73
CA PRO A 88 -8.98 6.18 -8.36
C PRO A 88 -8.46 7.61 -8.48
N THR A 89 -7.77 8.09 -7.44
CA THR A 89 -7.23 9.45 -7.38
C THR A 89 -6.10 9.68 -8.40
N GLN A 90 -5.34 8.65 -8.71
CA GLN A 90 -4.22 8.68 -9.66
C GLN A 90 -4.64 8.24 -11.07
N HIS A 91 -5.88 7.77 -11.24
CA HIS A 91 -6.41 7.23 -12.49
C HIS A 91 -5.54 6.11 -13.07
N GLU A 92 -5.04 5.20 -12.22
CA GLU A 92 -4.14 4.13 -12.63
C GLU A 92 -4.56 2.76 -12.09
N ILE A 93 -4.16 1.73 -12.85
CA ILE A 93 -4.30 0.33 -12.45
C ILE A 93 -2.90 -0.25 -12.31
N LEU A 94 -2.62 -0.80 -11.14
CA LEU A 94 -1.37 -1.48 -10.84
C LEU A 94 -1.58 -2.99 -10.85
N ASN A 95 -0.67 -3.69 -11.48
CA ASN A 95 -0.55 -5.14 -11.47
C ASN A 95 0.92 -5.55 -11.26
N THR A 96 1.19 -6.83 -11.13
CA THR A 96 2.54 -7.35 -10.90
C THR A 96 3.56 -6.85 -11.93
N ASN A 97 3.20 -6.88 -13.22
CA ASN A 97 4.11 -6.47 -14.30
C ASN A 97 4.49 -4.99 -14.18
N ARG A 98 3.51 -4.14 -13.95
CA ARG A 98 3.75 -2.70 -13.81
C ARG A 98 4.64 -2.38 -12.60
N ILE A 99 4.45 -3.04 -11.48
CA ILE A 99 5.30 -2.88 -10.29
C ILE A 99 6.73 -3.36 -10.58
N LEU A 100 6.89 -4.47 -11.26
CA LEU A 100 8.21 -4.95 -11.69
C LEU A 100 8.90 -3.97 -12.66
N GLU A 101 8.16 -3.38 -13.60
CA GLU A 101 8.71 -2.39 -14.53
C GLU A 101 9.15 -1.10 -13.82
N GLU A 102 8.33 -0.59 -12.89
CA GLU A 102 8.56 0.69 -12.22
C GLU A 102 9.62 0.58 -11.10
N HIS A 103 9.56 -0.48 -10.30
CA HIS A 103 10.36 -0.60 -9.08
C HIS A 103 11.46 -1.66 -9.15
N LYS A 104 11.40 -2.61 -10.11
CA LYS A 104 12.29 -3.78 -10.19
C LYS A 104 12.22 -4.64 -8.93
N ILE A 105 11.06 -4.66 -8.29
CA ILE A 105 10.74 -5.41 -7.06
C ILE A 105 9.42 -6.13 -7.31
N HIS A 106 9.39 -7.44 -7.06
CA HIS A 106 8.15 -8.22 -7.16
C HIS A 106 7.21 -7.84 -5.99
N PRO A 107 5.87 -7.75 -6.19
CA PRO A 107 4.91 -7.42 -5.14
C PRO A 107 5.09 -8.21 -3.84
N LYS A 108 5.38 -9.51 -3.90
CA LYS A 108 5.67 -10.35 -2.73
C LYS A 108 6.78 -9.81 -1.83
N ASN A 109 7.77 -9.14 -2.43
CA ASN A 109 8.93 -8.60 -1.74
C ASN A 109 8.78 -7.10 -1.43
N PHE A 110 7.63 -6.51 -1.77
CA PHE A 110 7.42 -5.07 -1.64
C PHE A 110 7.43 -4.63 -0.18
N ALA A 111 6.81 -5.40 0.72
CA ALA A 111 6.84 -5.13 2.16
C ALA A 111 8.27 -5.18 2.72
N LEU A 112 9.07 -6.18 2.32
CA LEU A 112 10.48 -6.29 2.73
C LEU A 112 11.30 -5.09 2.24
N ALA A 113 11.10 -4.67 0.99
CA ALA A 113 11.75 -3.47 0.45
C ALA A 113 11.31 -2.20 1.19
N ARG A 114 10.02 -2.08 1.53
CA ARG A 114 9.48 -0.96 2.33
C ARG A 114 10.06 -0.94 3.75
N ALA A 115 10.26 -2.09 4.37
CA ALA A 115 10.91 -2.16 5.69
C ALA A 115 12.33 -1.55 5.68
N LEU A 116 13.08 -1.68 4.57
CA LEU A 116 14.40 -1.05 4.42
C LEU A 116 14.32 0.46 4.17
N VAL A 117 13.29 0.91 3.44
CA VAL A 117 13.07 2.33 3.10
C VAL A 117 12.44 3.10 4.24
N GLY A 118 11.62 2.44 5.05
CA GLY A 118 10.79 3.05 6.09
C GLY A 118 9.50 3.68 5.56
N ASP A 119 8.65 4.09 6.48
CA ASP A 119 7.42 4.82 6.20
C ASP A 119 7.25 6.01 7.13
N LYS A 120 7.29 7.21 6.57
CA LYS A 120 7.15 8.45 7.34
C LYS A 120 5.71 8.69 7.80
N SER A 121 4.70 8.13 7.09
CA SER A 121 3.30 8.27 7.50
C SER A 121 3.01 7.52 8.79
N ASP A 122 3.67 6.37 8.96
CA ASP A 122 3.52 5.51 10.13
C ASP A 122 4.64 5.68 11.16
N ASN A 123 5.48 6.72 10.97
CA ASN A 123 6.62 7.00 11.83
C ASN A 123 7.62 5.83 11.93
N ILE A 124 7.77 5.05 10.86
CA ILE A 124 8.72 3.96 10.74
C ILE A 124 9.99 4.50 10.07
N GLU A 125 11.09 4.53 10.83
CA GLU A 125 12.39 4.93 10.29
C GLU A 125 12.99 3.81 9.45
N GLY A 126 13.35 4.14 8.19
CA GLY A 126 14.13 3.27 7.33
C GLY A 126 15.63 3.60 7.36
N LEU A 127 16.38 2.95 6.49
CA LEU A 127 17.80 3.23 6.31
C LEU A 127 17.98 4.62 5.68
N LYS A 128 18.70 5.51 6.37
CA LYS A 128 18.90 6.91 5.95
C LYS A 128 19.51 6.99 4.55
N GLY A 129 18.82 7.69 3.64
CA GLY A 129 19.26 7.89 2.26
C GLY A 129 18.99 6.71 1.32
N VAL A 130 18.22 5.72 1.77
CA VAL A 130 17.84 4.54 0.99
C VAL A 130 16.40 4.69 0.52
N GLY A 131 16.19 4.55 -0.79
CA GLY A 131 14.87 4.50 -1.42
C GLY A 131 14.69 3.19 -2.20
N LEU A 132 13.48 2.92 -2.70
CA LEU A 132 13.18 1.69 -3.45
C LEU A 132 14.13 1.45 -4.62
N LYS A 133 14.56 2.51 -5.32
CA LYS A 133 15.56 2.41 -6.41
C LYS A 133 16.93 1.94 -5.93
N THR A 134 17.34 2.32 -4.72
CA THR A 134 18.59 1.85 -4.12
C THR A 134 18.43 0.40 -3.69
N VAL A 135 17.32 0.05 -3.05
CA VAL A 135 17.01 -1.32 -2.63
C VAL A 135 17.02 -2.27 -3.82
N SER A 136 16.33 -1.95 -4.92
CA SER A 136 16.27 -2.82 -6.11
C SER A 136 17.64 -2.99 -6.81
N LYS A 137 18.51 -1.99 -6.74
CA LYS A 137 19.88 -2.10 -7.27
C LYS A 137 20.78 -2.98 -6.40
N CYS A 138 20.68 -2.83 -5.08
CA CYS A 138 21.53 -3.57 -4.14
C CYS A 138 21.03 -5.01 -3.93
N PHE A 139 19.74 -5.24 -4.08
CA PHE A 139 19.09 -6.54 -3.87
C PHE A 139 18.25 -6.94 -5.10
N PRO A 140 18.88 -7.22 -6.26
CA PRO A 140 18.17 -7.49 -7.52
C PRO A 140 17.30 -8.75 -7.48
N PHE A 141 17.60 -9.70 -6.60
CA PHE A 141 16.81 -10.90 -6.39
C PHE A 141 15.39 -10.62 -5.89
N LEU A 142 15.13 -9.42 -5.33
CA LEU A 142 13.78 -9.01 -4.93
C LEU A 142 12.80 -8.86 -6.10
N SER A 143 13.29 -8.89 -7.34
CA SER A 143 12.47 -8.93 -8.56
C SER A 143 11.86 -10.30 -8.87
N GLU A 144 12.33 -11.36 -8.23
CA GLU A 144 11.87 -12.72 -8.45
C GLU A 144 10.51 -12.99 -7.81
N ASN A 145 9.70 -13.85 -8.43
CA ASN A 145 8.43 -14.34 -7.86
C ASN A 145 8.68 -15.40 -6.77
N LYS A 146 9.44 -15.02 -5.76
CA LYS A 146 9.80 -15.86 -4.61
C LYS A 146 9.73 -15.00 -3.36
N ASP A 147 9.36 -15.60 -2.22
CA ASP A 147 9.36 -14.92 -0.94
C ASP A 147 10.79 -14.84 -0.38
N TYR A 148 11.23 -13.63 -0.07
CA TYR A 148 12.49 -13.34 0.57
C TYR A 148 12.26 -12.71 1.95
N PHE A 149 13.20 -12.89 2.84
CA PHE A 149 13.13 -12.45 4.22
C PHE A 149 14.34 -11.59 4.59
N LEU A 150 14.31 -10.97 5.74
CA LEU A 150 15.41 -10.13 6.23
C LEU A 150 16.74 -10.90 6.32
N LYS A 151 16.71 -12.20 6.63
CA LYS A 151 17.90 -13.08 6.64
C LYS A 151 18.59 -13.14 5.26
N ASP A 152 17.81 -13.16 4.17
CA ASP A 152 18.34 -13.24 2.81
C ASP A 152 19.01 -11.91 2.42
N ILE A 153 18.43 -10.79 2.87
CA ILE A 153 19.03 -9.46 2.73
C ILE A 153 20.38 -9.39 3.45
N LYS A 154 20.44 -9.86 4.70
CA LYS A 154 21.67 -9.88 5.49
C LYS A 154 22.73 -10.78 4.88
N GLN A 155 22.38 -12.00 4.53
CA GLN A 155 23.28 -12.96 3.90
C GLN A 155 23.87 -12.41 2.58
N HIS A 156 23.04 -11.76 1.77
CA HIS A 156 23.51 -11.11 0.56
C HIS A 156 24.47 -9.95 0.88
N ALA A 157 24.13 -9.11 1.84
CA ALA A 157 24.97 -7.98 2.25
C ALA A 157 26.35 -8.43 2.76
N GLU A 158 26.41 -9.53 3.49
CA GLU A 158 27.65 -10.16 3.97
C GLU A 158 28.48 -10.78 2.85
N SER A 159 27.84 -11.31 1.81
CA SER A 159 28.50 -11.96 0.68
C SER A 159 29.10 -11.00 -0.35
N VAL A 160 28.66 -9.73 -0.34
CA VAL A 160 29.10 -8.74 -1.32
C VAL A 160 30.28 -7.94 -0.77
N GLU A 161 31.43 -8.06 -1.39
CA GLU A 161 32.61 -7.21 -1.14
C GLU A 161 32.35 -5.79 -1.69
N SER A 162 31.53 -5.02 -1.01
CA SER A 162 31.16 -3.67 -1.42
C SER A 162 31.15 -2.71 -0.24
N ASN A 163 31.76 -1.55 -0.44
CA ASN A 163 31.75 -0.44 0.52
C ASN A 163 30.45 0.39 0.49
N LEU A 164 29.39 -0.08 -0.16
CA LEU A 164 28.12 0.63 -0.18
C LEU A 164 27.54 0.69 1.23
N ALA A 165 27.24 1.91 1.66
CA ALA A 165 26.72 2.17 3.01
C ALA A 165 25.43 1.41 3.35
N ILE A 166 24.66 0.94 2.35
CA ILE A 166 23.45 0.14 2.57
C ILE A 166 23.82 -1.24 3.16
N TYR A 167 24.84 -1.90 2.64
CA TYR A 167 25.25 -3.23 3.14
C TYR A 167 25.73 -3.16 4.58
N GLN A 168 26.53 -2.13 4.91
CA GLN A 168 27.01 -1.92 6.28
C GLN A 168 25.91 -1.58 7.29
N LYS A 169 24.75 -1.07 6.83
CA LYS A 169 23.62 -0.74 7.70
C LYS A 169 22.63 -1.90 7.91
N VAL A 170 22.74 -2.92 7.08
CA VAL A 170 21.83 -4.09 7.12
C VAL A 170 22.44 -5.23 7.94
N ILE A 171 23.77 -5.33 7.98
CA ILE A 171 24.51 -6.27 8.83
C ILE A 171 24.45 -5.83 10.29
#